data_200f7910769b0884c823feb53682cb27
#
_entry.id   200f7910769b0884c823feb53682cb27
#
_cell.length_a   1.000
_cell.length_b   1.000
_cell.length_c   1.000
_cell.angle_alpha   90.00
_cell.angle_beta   90.00
_cell.angle_gamma   90.00
#
_symmetry.space_group_name_H-M   'P 1'
#
loop_
_entity.id
_entity.type
_entity.pdbx_description
1 polymer ?
#
loop_
_entity_poly.entity_id
_entity_poly.type
_entity_poly.pdbx_seq_one_letter_code
_entity_poly.pdbx_strand_id
1 'polypeptide(L)'
;TPGYGDFVGEVNSALSVASGVILTIDATKGIEVGTEAAWRYIRSINIPALIFINKMDKENIKYENVLKEIRDTLGNRAVPFVTPIGHDANFEGFVNVVEMKARIFDGEKCVDAEIWDEKREKVEELHELIVESVAETDETLMEKYFEGETFTDEEINNGLRSGIIKGELTPIIVGSAINNIGINTLLDMLYAYMPSVEDAQEFAGINPDTEEEVIRQANCDAPFSAFIFKTIMDPFLGQISLFQVRSGKVTRDQDIILSNNGKKLRMGQIYFLRGKEQIQTDDIRCGDIGAVVKMQDLFTGCTISDAANIIMYPEINNPKPTYYVAINPKNKNDEDKLSESLNKLNKEDPTFELLRNRETQQFLLGGQGSMHTDVVIEKLKNNYNVEVTTDEPKVVYRETIKGKTEAEGKHKKQSGGAGQFGHVFIRFEHCEEDFIFNEEIFGGSVPKNYFPAVEKGLREACEHGILAG
;
A
#
# COMPACT_ATOMS: atom_id res chain seq x y z
N THR A 1 8.36 7.08 -2.94
CA THR A 1 6.91 7.09 -2.67
C THR A 1 6.52 8.43 -2.03
N PRO A 2 5.30 8.94 -2.28
CA PRO A 2 4.81 10.14 -1.60
C PRO A 2 4.64 9.90 -0.09
N GLY A 3 4.85 10.93 0.74
CA GLY A 3 4.74 10.84 2.20
C GLY A 3 3.35 11.22 2.75
N TYR A 4 2.43 11.71 1.91
CA TYR A 4 1.08 12.06 2.34
C TYR A 4 0.21 10.82 2.50
N GLY A 5 -0.58 10.78 3.57
CA GLY A 5 -1.51 9.68 3.86
C GLY A 5 -2.53 9.40 2.76
N ASP A 6 -2.91 10.43 2.02
CA ASP A 6 -3.80 10.34 0.85
C ASP A 6 -3.29 9.38 -0.23
N PHE A 7 -1.97 9.15 -0.30
CA PHE A 7 -1.31 8.30 -1.28
C PHE A 7 -0.75 7.01 -0.68
N VAL A 8 -1.32 6.52 0.40
CA VAL A 8 -0.90 5.28 1.07
C VAL A 8 -0.91 4.06 0.13
N GLY A 9 -1.80 4.02 -0.86
CA GLY A 9 -1.83 2.97 -1.88
C GLY A 9 -0.54 2.87 -2.70
N GLU A 10 0.06 4.01 -3.06
CA GLU A 10 1.35 4.06 -3.74
C GLU A 10 2.49 3.52 -2.85
N VAL A 11 2.44 3.82 -1.56
CA VAL A 11 3.41 3.31 -0.58
C VAL A 11 3.28 1.80 -0.45
N ASN A 12 2.05 1.30 -0.23
CA ASN A 12 1.78 -0.13 -0.06
C ASN A 12 2.15 -0.93 -1.31
N SER A 13 1.84 -0.40 -2.51
CA SER A 13 2.22 -1.01 -3.79
C SER A 13 3.74 -1.14 -3.93
N ALA A 14 4.50 -0.09 -3.62
CA ALA A 14 5.96 -0.12 -3.67
C ALA A 14 6.55 -1.08 -2.62
N LEU A 15 6.03 -1.05 -1.39
CA LEU A 15 6.53 -1.89 -0.29
C LEU A 15 6.20 -3.38 -0.50
N SER A 16 5.16 -3.72 -1.26
CA SER A 16 4.81 -5.12 -1.56
C SER A 16 5.88 -5.86 -2.40
N VAL A 17 6.80 -5.12 -3.02
CA VAL A 17 7.88 -5.67 -3.87
C VAL A 17 9.27 -5.17 -3.47
N ALA A 18 9.37 -4.32 -2.44
CA ALA A 18 10.65 -3.85 -1.94
C ALA A 18 11.32 -4.92 -1.07
N SER A 19 12.63 -5.07 -1.19
CA SER A 19 13.45 -5.93 -0.31
C SER A 19 14.03 -5.15 0.88
N GLY A 20 13.98 -3.82 0.84
CA GLY A 20 14.43 -2.93 1.91
C GLY A 20 13.88 -1.52 1.74
N VAL A 21 13.93 -0.72 2.79
CA VAL A 21 13.34 0.63 2.85
C VAL A 21 14.36 1.64 3.34
N ILE A 22 14.37 2.83 2.73
CA ILE A 22 15.01 4.02 3.29
C ILE A 22 13.92 4.90 3.88
N LEU A 23 13.88 5.00 5.21
CA LEU A 23 13.01 5.94 5.92
C LEU A 23 13.70 7.30 6.02
N THR A 24 13.27 8.25 5.22
CA THR A 24 13.86 9.59 5.19
C THR A 24 13.18 10.51 6.20
N ILE A 25 13.98 11.09 7.10
CA ILE A 25 13.56 12.03 8.13
C ILE A 25 14.13 13.42 7.81
N ASP A 26 13.30 14.44 7.82
CA ASP A 26 13.70 15.83 7.71
C ASP A 26 14.28 16.30 9.05
N ALA A 27 15.59 16.59 9.10
CA ALA A 27 16.27 16.99 10.33
C ALA A 27 15.68 18.25 10.99
N THR A 28 15.01 19.11 10.21
CA THR A 28 14.36 20.33 10.71
C THR A 28 13.04 20.08 11.42
N LYS A 29 12.42 18.91 11.18
CA LYS A 29 11.10 18.56 11.68
C LYS A 29 11.11 17.40 12.69
N GLY A 30 12.15 16.56 12.63
CA GLY A 30 12.23 15.34 13.46
C GLY A 30 11.18 14.29 13.06
N ILE A 31 10.62 13.62 14.04
CA ILE A 31 9.59 12.60 13.84
C ILE A 31 8.22 13.25 13.62
N GLU A 32 7.62 13.00 12.48
CA GLU A 32 6.27 13.42 12.13
C GLU A 32 5.30 12.22 12.19
N VAL A 33 3.99 12.48 12.24
CA VAL A 33 2.94 11.43 12.24
C VAL A 33 3.11 10.46 11.06
N GLY A 34 3.49 10.98 9.89
CA GLY A 34 3.79 10.17 8.71
C GLY A 34 4.99 9.24 8.91
N THR A 35 6.02 9.68 9.65
CA THR A 35 7.19 8.86 10.00
C THR A 35 6.80 7.69 10.90
N GLU A 36 5.99 7.95 11.93
CA GLU A 36 5.49 6.89 12.82
C GLU A 36 4.60 5.88 12.09
N ALA A 37 3.73 6.37 11.20
CA ALA A 37 2.86 5.52 10.40
C ALA A 37 3.69 4.62 9.46
N ALA A 38 4.67 5.18 8.76
CA ALA A 38 5.59 4.43 7.90
C ALA A 38 6.40 3.40 8.71
N TRP A 39 6.90 3.78 9.90
CA TRP A 39 7.63 2.87 10.76
C TRP A 39 6.77 1.69 11.23
N ARG A 40 5.54 1.95 11.70
CA ARG A 40 4.60 0.89 12.08
C ARG A 40 4.34 -0.09 10.94
N TYR A 41 4.19 0.41 9.72
CA TYR A 41 4.00 -0.42 8.54
C TYR A 41 5.26 -1.26 8.23
N ILE A 42 6.45 -0.65 8.20
CA ILE A 42 7.75 -1.32 8.02
C ILE A 42 7.88 -2.48 9.01
N ARG A 43 7.53 -2.24 10.28
CA ARG A 43 7.57 -3.26 11.34
C ARG A 43 6.53 -4.37 11.16
N SER A 44 5.34 -4.04 10.69
CA SER A 44 4.27 -5.04 10.48
C SER A 44 4.60 -6.07 9.39
N ILE A 45 5.37 -5.67 8.39
CA ILE A 45 5.82 -6.57 7.31
C ILE A 45 7.26 -7.09 7.50
N ASN A 46 7.91 -6.68 8.61
CA ASN A 46 9.30 -7.03 8.97
C ASN A 46 10.32 -6.84 7.84
N ILE A 47 10.19 -5.74 7.07
CA ILE A 47 11.14 -5.41 5.99
C ILE A 47 12.37 -4.70 6.56
N PRO A 48 13.59 -5.05 6.11
CA PRO A 48 14.81 -4.32 6.46
C PRO A 48 14.70 -2.84 6.15
N ALA A 49 15.17 -2.00 7.06
CA ALA A 49 15.07 -0.56 6.92
C ALA A 49 16.38 0.14 7.28
N LEU A 50 16.62 1.29 6.66
CA LEU A 50 17.67 2.23 6.95
C LEU A 50 17.05 3.62 7.15
N ILE A 51 17.49 4.35 8.16
CA ILE A 51 17.04 5.72 8.42
C ILE A 51 18.04 6.70 7.82
N PHE A 52 17.56 7.62 6.99
CA PHE A 52 18.36 8.70 6.43
C PHE A 52 17.87 10.06 6.97
N ILE A 53 18.65 10.67 7.85
CA ILE A 53 18.39 12.03 8.37
C ILE A 53 18.90 13.02 7.33
N ASN A 54 17.97 13.60 6.57
CA ASN A 54 18.25 14.52 5.47
C ASN A 54 18.18 15.98 5.92
N LYS A 55 18.73 16.87 5.11
CA LYS A 55 18.75 18.33 5.30
C LYS A 55 19.60 18.80 6.48
N MET A 56 20.67 18.08 6.80
CA MET A 56 21.62 18.46 7.85
C MET A 56 22.32 19.79 7.61
N ASP A 57 22.19 20.36 6.40
CA ASP A 57 22.67 21.68 5.97
C ASP A 57 21.78 22.84 6.41
N LYS A 58 20.64 22.58 7.03
CA LYS A 58 19.70 23.63 7.46
C LYS A 58 20.05 24.18 8.83
N GLU A 59 19.60 25.42 9.10
CA GLU A 59 19.87 26.12 10.36
C GLU A 59 19.12 25.52 11.55
N ASN A 60 19.69 25.65 12.74
CA ASN A 60 19.13 25.27 14.05
C ASN A 60 18.93 23.77 14.26
N ILE A 61 19.61 22.91 13.50
CA ILE A 61 19.57 21.46 13.72
C ILE A 61 20.46 21.08 14.89
N LYS A 62 19.91 20.33 15.85
CA LYS A 62 20.63 19.69 16.94
C LYS A 62 20.53 18.18 16.76
N TYR A 63 21.54 17.60 16.15
CA TYR A 63 21.57 16.17 15.82
C TYR A 63 21.25 15.27 17.02
N GLU A 64 21.81 15.54 18.18
CA GLU A 64 21.60 14.76 19.39
C GLU A 64 20.11 14.70 19.80
N ASN A 65 19.38 15.81 19.60
CA ASN A 65 17.95 15.84 19.88
C ASN A 65 17.17 15.00 18.89
N VAL A 66 17.50 15.11 17.58
CA VAL A 66 16.87 14.31 16.53
C VAL A 66 17.16 12.82 16.72
N LEU A 67 18.41 12.46 17.03
CA LEU A 67 18.80 11.09 17.34
C LEU A 67 18.05 10.54 18.55
N LYS A 68 17.95 11.33 19.62
CA LYS A 68 17.19 10.94 20.81
C LYS A 68 15.72 10.71 20.49
N GLU A 69 15.08 11.64 19.77
CA GLU A 69 13.69 11.52 19.36
C GLU A 69 13.44 10.26 18.51
N ILE A 70 14.35 9.97 17.57
CA ILE A 70 14.30 8.75 16.75
C ILE A 70 14.36 7.51 17.64
N ARG A 71 15.30 7.44 18.57
CA ARG A 71 15.46 6.28 19.45
C ARG A 71 14.32 6.13 20.45
N ASP A 72 13.81 7.23 20.99
CA ASP A 72 12.66 7.21 21.90
C ASP A 72 11.39 6.72 21.19
N THR A 73 11.21 7.03 19.90
CA THR A 73 10.01 6.69 19.12
C THR A 73 10.13 5.36 18.39
N LEU A 74 11.28 5.10 17.76
CA LEU A 74 11.48 3.92 16.91
C LEU A 74 12.17 2.74 17.64
N GLY A 75 12.68 3.01 18.84
CA GLY A 75 13.31 2.02 19.73
C GLY A 75 14.82 1.90 19.58
N ASN A 76 15.43 1.10 20.48
CA ASN A 76 16.88 0.92 20.57
C ASN A 76 17.52 0.24 19.34
N ARG A 77 16.71 -0.36 18.47
CA ARG A 77 17.17 -0.94 17.19
C ARG A 77 17.70 0.10 16.22
N ALA A 78 17.33 1.37 16.41
CA ALA A 78 17.83 2.50 15.63
C ALA A 78 19.25 2.88 16.12
N VAL A 79 20.26 2.45 15.36
CA VAL A 79 21.68 2.54 15.72
C VAL A 79 22.39 3.54 14.82
N PRO A 80 23.10 4.54 15.37
CA PRO A 80 23.79 5.54 14.57
C PRO A 80 25.10 4.97 13.97
N PHE A 81 25.10 4.77 12.65
CA PHE A 81 26.30 4.33 11.90
C PHE A 81 27.21 5.50 11.54
N VAL A 82 26.66 6.71 11.58
CA VAL A 82 27.43 7.93 11.33
C VAL A 82 27.03 9.04 12.31
N THR A 83 27.99 9.91 12.65
CA THR A 83 27.76 11.14 13.39
C THR A 83 28.22 12.36 12.57
N PRO A 84 27.49 13.50 12.54
CA PRO A 84 27.80 14.62 11.66
C PRO A 84 29.07 15.37 12.07
N ILE A 85 29.76 15.90 11.05
CA ILE A 85 30.84 16.85 11.18
C ILE A 85 30.33 18.22 10.74
N GLY A 86 30.44 19.20 11.66
CA GLY A 86 29.85 20.51 11.45
C GLY A 86 28.33 20.49 11.67
N HIS A 87 27.72 21.67 11.52
CA HIS A 87 26.27 21.86 11.65
C HIS A 87 25.84 23.04 10.76
N ASP A 88 24.57 23.11 10.42
CA ASP A 88 23.99 24.16 9.62
C ASP A 88 24.70 24.31 8.24
N ALA A 89 25.02 25.53 7.84
CA ALA A 89 25.77 25.80 6.62
C ALA A 89 27.21 25.23 6.61
N ASN A 90 27.73 24.87 7.78
CA ASN A 90 29.06 24.25 7.96
C ASN A 90 28.99 22.73 8.10
N PHE A 91 27.90 22.10 7.69
CA PHE A 91 27.81 20.65 7.60
C PHE A 91 28.71 20.17 6.45
N GLU A 92 29.88 19.61 6.79
CA GLU A 92 30.94 19.27 5.84
C GLU A 92 31.10 17.77 5.61
N GLY A 93 30.47 16.93 6.45
CA GLY A 93 30.62 15.49 6.36
C GLY A 93 30.14 14.77 7.62
N PHE A 94 30.74 13.62 7.88
CA PHE A 94 30.38 12.77 9.02
C PHE A 94 31.54 11.85 9.42
N VAL A 95 31.48 11.32 10.63
CA VAL A 95 32.33 10.20 11.05
C VAL A 95 31.54 8.91 10.85
N ASN A 96 32.10 7.96 10.10
CA ASN A 96 31.62 6.60 10.03
C ASN A 96 32.06 5.87 11.31
N VAL A 97 31.09 5.57 12.16
CA VAL A 97 31.28 4.97 13.48
C VAL A 97 31.65 3.49 13.37
N VAL A 98 31.14 2.80 12.33
CA VAL A 98 31.45 1.39 12.09
C VAL A 98 32.93 1.21 11.74
N GLU A 99 33.43 2.04 10.80
CA GLU A 99 34.81 1.98 10.29
C GLU A 99 35.78 2.82 11.13
N MET A 100 35.31 3.60 12.10
CA MET A 100 36.09 4.54 12.90
C MET A 100 36.91 5.52 12.01
N LYS A 101 36.24 6.11 10.99
CA LYS A 101 36.85 7.05 10.03
C LYS A 101 36.01 8.28 9.82
N ALA A 102 36.64 9.44 9.78
CA ALA A 102 35.97 10.67 9.35
C ALA A 102 35.91 10.71 7.80
N ARG A 103 34.82 11.28 7.27
CA ARG A 103 34.62 11.51 5.83
C ARG A 103 34.16 12.94 5.61
N ILE A 104 34.96 13.71 4.88
CA ILE A 104 34.72 15.13 4.58
C ILE A 104 34.38 15.29 3.10
N PHE A 105 33.39 16.11 2.79
CA PHE A 105 32.97 16.40 1.44
C PHE A 105 33.96 17.34 0.76
N ASP A 106 34.53 16.92 -0.35
CA ASP A 106 35.54 17.68 -1.14
C ASP A 106 34.93 18.54 -2.27
N GLY A 107 33.57 18.57 -2.37
CA GLY A 107 32.81 19.23 -3.41
C GLY A 107 32.24 18.28 -4.47
N GLU A 108 32.68 17.01 -4.50
CA GLU A 108 32.19 15.97 -5.39
C GLU A 108 31.76 14.71 -4.61
N LYS A 109 32.58 14.26 -3.69
CA LYS A 109 32.34 13.09 -2.86
C LYS A 109 32.88 13.29 -1.45
N CYS A 110 32.53 12.38 -0.53
CA CYS A 110 33.16 12.33 0.78
C CYS A 110 34.47 11.55 0.72
N VAL A 111 35.55 12.14 1.21
CA VAL A 111 36.90 11.54 1.28
C VAL A 111 37.29 11.25 2.73
N ASP A 112 38.09 10.21 2.92
CA ASP A 112 38.56 9.78 4.24
C ASP A 112 39.45 10.86 4.90
N ALA A 113 39.25 11.08 6.18
CA ALA A 113 40.00 11.98 7.03
C ALA A 113 40.20 11.37 8.43
N GLU A 114 41.09 11.93 9.21
CA GLU A 114 41.31 11.51 10.60
C GLU A 114 40.24 12.09 11.53
N ILE A 115 39.85 11.32 12.57
CA ILE A 115 38.93 11.79 13.60
C ILE A 115 39.67 12.73 14.54
N TRP A 116 39.13 13.93 14.75
CA TRP A 116 39.65 14.91 15.69
C TRP A 116 39.51 14.42 17.14
N ASP A 117 40.49 14.75 18.01
CA ASP A 117 40.50 14.32 19.39
C ASP A 117 39.23 14.73 20.17
N GLU A 118 38.67 15.90 19.87
CA GLU A 118 37.44 16.40 20.49
C GLU A 118 36.20 15.53 20.23
N LYS A 119 36.17 14.78 19.12
CA LYS A 119 35.06 13.90 18.76
C LYS A 119 35.33 12.42 19.08
N ARG A 120 36.57 12.07 19.37
CA ARG A 120 36.98 10.68 19.53
C ARG A 120 36.19 9.95 20.61
N GLU A 121 36.08 10.55 21.82
CA GLU A 121 35.34 9.97 22.95
C GLU A 121 33.88 9.64 22.55
N LYS A 122 33.21 10.59 21.87
CA LYS A 122 31.83 10.40 21.44
C LYS A 122 31.67 9.33 20.35
N VAL A 123 32.63 9.22 19.45
CA VAL A 123 32.65 8.18 18.40
C VAL A 123 32.89 6.81 19.01
N GLU A 124 33.78 6.71 20.01
CA GLU A 124 34.04 5.48 20.75
C GLU A 124 32.80 5.00 21.51
N GLU A 125 32.07 5.89 22.22
CA GLU A 125 30.76 5.55 22.82
C GLU A 125 29.75 5.00 21.83
N LEU A 126 29.66 5.61 20.63
CA LEU A 126 28.74 5.14 19.59
C LEU A 126 29.20 3.81 18.97
N HIS A 127 30.53 3.61 18.86
CA HIS A 127 31.07 2.35 18.38
C HIS A 127 30.81 1.20 19.38
N GLU A 128 30.96 1.45 20.69
CA GLU A 128 30.60 0.48 21.73
C GLU A 128 29.09 0.08 21.60
N LEU A 129 28.23 1.06 21.37
CA LEU A 129 26.79 0.78 21.12
C LEU A 129 26.55 -0.12 19.90
N ILE A 130 27.34 0.05 18.83
CA ILE A 130 27.29 -0.82 17.66
C ILE A 130 27.75 -2.23 18.01
N VAL A 131 28.87 -2.37 18.73
CA VAL A 131 29.40 -3.65 19.17
C VAL A 131 28.41 -4.40 20.07
N GLU A 132 27.78 -3.71 21.02
CA GLU A 132 26.71 -4.27 21.87
C GLU A 132 25.51 -4.76 21.00
N SER A 133 25.07 -3.92 20.06
CA SER A 133 23.98 -4.28 19.16
C SER A 133 24.30 -5.46 18.24
N VAL A 134 25.57 -5.61 17.82
CA VAL A 134 26.06 -6.76 17.07
C VAL A 134 26.08 -8.01 17.93
N ALA A 135 26.52 -7.91 19.20
CA ALA A 135 26.52 -9.02 20.11
C ALA A 135 25.12 -9.63 20.31
N GLU A 136 24.09 -8.80 20.31
CA GLU A 136 22.70 -9.26 20.44
C GLU A 136 22.17 -10.07 19.22
N THR A 137 22.87 -10.05 18.08
CA THR A 137 22.41 -10.73 16.85
C THR A 137 22.76 -12.22 16.76
N ASP A 138 23.71 -12.70 17.58
CA ASP A 138 24.22 -14.08 17.55
C ASP A 138 24.71 -14.52 18.93
N GLU A 139 24.36 -15.75 19.35
CA GLU A 139 24.76 -16.30 20.66
C GLU A 139 26.29 -16.36 20.85
N THR A 140 27.02 -16.68 19.80
CA THR A 140 28.50 -16.78 19.85
C THR A 140 29.13 -15.41 20.05
N LEU A 141 28.60 -14.39 19.37
CA LEU A 141 29.05 -13.01 19.55
C LEU A 141 28.69 -12.47 20.92
N MET A 142 27.54 -12.87 21.46
CA MET A 142 27.12 -12.51 22.81
C MET A 142 28.06 -13.11 23.88
N GLU A 143 28.42 -14.38 23.76
CA GLU A 143 29.40 -15.04 24.65
C GLU A 143 30.75 -14.31 24.61
N LYS A 144 31.27 -14.04 23.42
CA LYS A 144 32.52 -13.33 23.18
C LYS A 144 32.52 -11.93 23.79
N TYR A 145 31.39 -11.21 23.69
CA TYR A 145 31.20 -9.89 24.30
C TYR A 145 31.28 -9.94 25.83
N PHE A 146 30.61 -10.91 26.47
CA PHE A 146 30.66 -11.08 27.91
C PHE A 146 32.04 -11.53 28.44
N GLU A 147 32.84 -12.21 27.64
CA GLU A 147 34.22 -12.59 27.95
C GLU A 147 35.20 -11.41 27.82
N GLY A 148 34.71 -10.26 27.28
CA GLY A 148 35.51 -9.06 27.10
C GLY A 148 36.46 -9.14 25.90
N GLU A 149 36.18 -10.03 24.94
CA GLU A 149 36.96 -10.14 23.73
C GLU A 149 36.55 -9.07 22.70
N THR A 150 37.51 -8.60 21.92
CA THR A 150 37.23 -7.64 20.82
C THR A 150 36.74 -8.35 19.56
N PHE A 151 35.77 -7.75 18.91
CA PHE A 151 35.27 -8.23 17.61
C PHE A 151 36.22 -7.79 16.48
N THR A 152 36.34 -8.63 15.49
CA THR A 152 37.01 -8.28 14.23
C THR A 152 36.05 -7.47 13.35
N ASP A 153 36.61 -6.69 12.40
CA ASP A 153 35.83 -5.92 11.43
C ASP A 153 34.85 -6.83 10.63
N GLU A 154 35.26 -8.07 10.35
CA GLU A 154 34.43 -9.06 9.65
C GLU A 154 33.25 -9.52 10.52
N GLU A 155 33.47 -9.79 11.80
CA GLU A 155 32.41 -10.15 12.76
C GLU A 155 31.41 -9.01 12.92
N ILE A 156 31.88 -7.76 13.04
CA ILE A 156 31.03 -6.58 13.12
C ILE A 156 30.17 -6.45 11.85
N ASN A 157 30.78 -6.50 10.67
CA ASN A 157 30.07 -6.33 9.40
C ASN A 157 29.05 -7.46 9.16
N ASN A 158 29.39 -8.71 9.45
CA ASN A 158 28.50 -9.86 9.31
C ASN A 158 27.34 -9.79 10.31
N GLY A 159 27.61 -9.44 11.56
CA GLY A 159 26.59 -9.26 12.58
C GLY A 159 25.62 -8.12 12.23
N LEU A 160 26.16 -6.97 11.80
CA LEU A 160 25.32 -5.85 11.33
C LEU A 160 24.45 -6.25 10.16
N ARG A 161 25.03 -6.90 9.12
CA ARG A 161 24.28 -7.36 7.97
C ARG A 161 23.16 -8.34 8.38
N SER A 162 23.46 -9.32 9.21
CA SER A 162 22.50 -10.29 9.71
C SER A 162 21.37 -9.62 10.48
N GLY A 163 21.70 -8.73 11.44
CA GLY A 163 20.71 -8.02 12.25
C GLY A 163 19.82 -7.08 11.42
N ILE A 164 20.38 -6.44 10.39
CA ILE A 164 19.61 -5.58 9.48
C ILE A 164 18.65 -6.41 8.62
N ILE A 165 19.10 -7.51 8.02
CA ILE A 165 18.28 -8.40 7.20
C ILE A 165 17.14 -9.01 8.02
N LYS A 166 17.39 -9.38 9.27
CA LYS A 166 16.36 -9.87 10.19
C LYS A 166 15.41 -8.78 10.71
N GLY A 167 15.71 -7.50 10.44
CA GLY A 167 14.95 -6.35 10.95
C GLY A 167 15.15 -6.10 12.46
N GLU A 168 16.21 -6.62 13.05
CA GLU A 168 16.61 -6.43 14.45
C GLU A 168 17.39 -5.12 14.64
N LEU A 169 18.14 -4.71 13.63
CA LEU A 169 18.90 -3.46 13.60
C LEU A 169 18.42 -2.55 12.47
N THR A 170 18.47 -1.24 12.71
CA THR A 170 18.13 -0.22 11.71
C THR A 170 19.18 0.88 11.74
N PRO A 171 20.07 0.93 10.73
CA PRO A 171 21.13 1.94 10.66
C PRO A 171 20.58 3.35 10.52
N ILE A 172 21.20 4.31 11.22
CA ILE A 172 20.92 5.74 11.05
C ILE A 172 22.11 6.37 10.33
N ILE A 173 21.83 7.06 9.24
CA ILE A 173 22.79 7.81 8.42
C ILE A 173 22.33 9.25 8.32
N VAL A 174 23.28 10.18 8.23
CA VAL A 174 23.00 11.61 8.08
C VAL A 174 23.51 12.14 6.76
N GLY A 175 22.86 13.17 6.24
CA GLY A 175 23.33 13.80 5.00
C GLY A 175 22.52 15.01 4.56
N SER A 176 22.92 15.55 3.42
CA SER A 176 22.18 16.58 2.68
C SER A 176 22.06 16.15 1.22
N ALA A 177 20.87 15.73 0.82
CA ALA A 177 20.62 15.28 -0.54
C ALA A 177 20.81 16.40 -1.57
N ILE A 178 20.47 17.65 -1.22
CA ILE A 178 20.61 18.78 -2.13
C ILE A 178 22.08 19.16 -2.39
N ASN A 179 22.94 18.96 -1.36
CA ASN A 179 24.37 19.25 -1.45
C ASN A 179 25.19 18.00 -1.80
N ASN A 180 24.54 16.86 -2.02
CA ASN A 180 25.15 15.54 -2.30
C ASN A 180 26.09 15.03 -1.20
N ILE A 181 25.95 15.54 0.05
CA ILE A 181 26.77 15.11 1.19
C ILE A 181 26.16 13.83 1.78
N GLY A 182 26.97 12.77 1.90
CA GLY A 182 26.56 11.49 2.48
C GLY A 182 25.79 10.56 1.53
N ILE A 183 25.49 10.96 0.28
CA ILE A 183 24.72 10.13 -0.65
C ILE A 183 25.52 8.92 -1.14
N ASN A 184 26.81 9.09 -1.46
CA ASN A 184 27.66 7.95 -1.83
C ASN A 184 27.76 6.92 -0.69
N THR A 185 27.91 7.39 0.55
CA THR A 185 27.92 6.51 1.73
C THR A 185 26.58 5.81 1.93
N LEU A 186 25.44 6.49 1.68
CA LEU A 186 24.15 5.84 1.69
C LEU A 186 24.08 4.70 0.66
N LEU A 187 24.60 4.90 -0.56
CA LEU A 187 24.64 3.88 -1.59
C LEU A 187 25.57 2.72 -1.21
N ASP A 188 26.75 3.02 -0.64
CA ASP A 188 27.68 2.01 -0.14
C ASP A 188 27.04 1.14 0.96
N MET A 189 26.30 1.77 1.88
CA MET A 189 25.58 1.07 2.96
C MET A 189 24.40 0.23 2.43
N LEU A 190 23.68 0.71 1.41
CA LEU A 190 22.68 -0.11 0.72
C LEU A 190 23.29 -1.36 0.13
N TYR A 191 24.43 -1.22 -0.54
CA TYR A 191 25.15 -2.34 -1.13
C TYR A 191 25.67 -3.32 -0.08
N ALA A 192 26.21 -2.81 1.03
CA ALA A 192 26.82 -3.64 2.07
C ALA A 192 25.79 -4.40 2.93
N TYR A 193 24.68 -3.75 3.28
CA TYR A 193 23.79 -4.22 4.34
C TYR A 193 22.38 -4.59 3.90
N MET A 194 21.88 -4.08 2.75
CA MET A 194 20.53 -4.45 2.31
C MET A 194 20.52 -5.82 1.64
N PRO A 195 19.40 -6.56 1.75
CA PRO A 195 19.31 -7.91 1.20
C PRO A 195 19.39 -7.90 -0.32
N SER A 196 20.12 -8.86 -0.85
CA SER A 196 20.15 -9.24 -2.26
C SER A 196 19.06 -10.27 -2.58
N VAL A 197 18.94 -10.66 -3.84
CA VAL A 197 18.04 -11.77 -4.24
C VAL A 197 18.47 -13.10 -3.61
N GLU A 198 19.77 -13.29 -3.37
CA GLU A 198 20.32 -14.50 -2.72
C GLU A 198 19.96 -14.56 -1.23
N ASP A 199 19.81 -13.41 -0.58
CA ASP A 199 19.28 -13.32 0.79
C ASP A 199 17.75 -13.34 0.81
N ALA A 200 17.10 -13.16 -0.36
CA ALA A 200 15.68 -13.14 -0.49
C ALA A 200 15.12 -14.51 -0.12
N GLN A 201 14.25 -14.45 0.82
CA GLN A 201 13.63 -15.59 1.44
C GLN A 201 12.50 -16.14 0.57
N GLU A 202 11.77 -17.00 1.17
CA GLU A 202 10.61 -17.67 0.65
C GLU A 202 9.45 -16.70 0.47
N PHE A 203 8.72 -16.86 -0.62
CA PHE A 203 7.46 -16.17 -0.85
C PHE A 203 6.31 -17.12 -0.53
N ALA A 204 5.60 -16.84 0.55
CA ALA A 204 4.40 -17.58 0.93
C ALA A 204 3.18 -17.12 0.12
N GLY A 205 2.36 -18.06 -0.29
CA GLY A 205 1.09 -17.86 -0.97
C GLY A 205 0.19 -19.08 -0.77
N ILE A 206 -0.91 -19.13 -1.45
CA ILE A 206 -1.84 -20.25 -1.44
C ILE A 206 -2.04 -20.82 -2.84
N ASN A 207 -2.32 -22.07 -2.95
CA ASN A 207 -2.87 -22.65 -4.17
C ASN A 207 -4.40 -22.36 -4.17
N PRO A 208 -4.93 -21.58 -5.12
CA PRO A 208 -6.34 -21.19 -5.10
C PRO A 208 -7.31 -22.36 -5.35
N ASP A 209 -6.83 -23.48 -5.92
CA ASP A 209 -7.67 -24.66 -6.19
C ASP A 209 -7.78 -25.59 -4.95
N THR A 210 -6.73 -25.67 -4.13
CA THR A 210 -6.68 -26.58 -2.95
C THR A 210 -6.73 -25.83 -1.62
N GLU A 211 -6.58 -24.49 -1.61
CA GLU A 211 -6.45 -23.63 -0.44
C GLU A 211 -5.23 -23.96 0.46
N GLU A 212 -4.31 -24.79 -0.03
CA GLU A 212 -3.10 -25.15 0.69
C GLU A 212 -2.05 -24.05 0.60
N GLU A 213 -1.29 -23.86 1.66
CA GLU A 213 -0.15 -22.96 1.67
C GLU A 213 0.96 -23.47 0.74
N VAL A 214 1.49 -22.58 -0.10
CA VAL A 214 2.57 -22.86 -1.04
C VAL A 214 3.70 -21.87 -0.79
N ILE A 215 4.91 -22.40 -0.61
CA ILE A 215 6.11 -21.59 -0.46
C ILE A 215 6.93 -21.65 -1.75
N ARG A 216 7.36 -20.50 -2.25
CA ARG A 216 8.25 -20.35 -3.40
C ARG A 216 9.59 -19.81 -2.95
N GLN A 217 10.65 -20.53 -3.31
CA GLN A 217 12.02 -20.04 -3.16
C GLN A 217 12.33 -18.98 -4.23
N ALA A 218 13.04 -17.92 -3.83
CA ALA A 218 13.57 -16.92 -4.75
C ALA A 218 14.70 -17.50 -5.61
N ASN A 219 14.35 -18.37 -6.56
CA ASN A 219 15.29 -19.11 -7.42
C ASN A 219 14.83 -19.02 -8.88
N CYS A 220 15.79 -18.73 -9.79
CA CYS A 220 15.54 -18.63 -11.23
C CYS A 220 15.18 -19.96 -11.90
N ASP A 221 15.54 -21.11 -11.29
CA ASP A 221 15.22 -22.44 -11.80
C ASP A 221 13.89 -23.01 -11.26
N ALA A 222 13.26 -22.30 -10.34
CA ALA A 222 11.94 -22.66 -9.81
C ALA A 222 10.82 -22.39 -10.83
N PRO A 223 9.61 -22.97 -10.65
CA PRO A 223 8.44 -22.62 -11.45
C PRO A 223 8.16 -21.12 -11.40
N PHE A 224 7.79 -20.54 -12.55
CA PHE A 224 7.53 -19.12 -12.68
C PHE A 224 6.37 -18.65 -11.78
N SER A 225 6.60 -17.54 -11.10
CA SER A 225 5.55 -16.74 -10.47
C SER A 225 5.95 -15.27 -10.40
N ALA A 226 4.97 -14.38 -10.57
CA ALA A 226 5.19 -12.94 -10.45
C ALA A 226 3.97 -12.24 -9.86
N PHE A 227 4.22 -11.13 -9.19
CA PHE A 227 3.21 -10.31 -8.53
C PHE A 227 3.07 -8.96 -9.25
N ILE A 228 1.87 -8.62 -9.66
CA ILE A 228 1.55 -7.34 -10.30
C ILE A 228 1.32 -6.30 -9.19
N PHE A 229 2.30 -5.45 -8.97
CA PHE A 229 2.24 -4.47 -7.87
C PHE A 229 1.73 -3.09 -8.29
N LYS A 230 1.77 -2.80 -9.60
CA LYS A 230 1.31 -1.51 -10.14
C LYS A 230 0.78 -1.63 -11.56
N THR A 231 -0.32 -0.97 -11.82
CA THR A 231 -0.88 -0.80 -13.17
C THR A 231 -0.90 0.69 -13.51
N ILE A 232 -0.55 1.05 -14.73
CA ILE A 232 -0.54 2.42 -15.25
C ILE A 232 -1.37 2.45 -16.52
N MET A 233 -2.28 3.41 -16.62
CA MET A 233 -3.07 3.64 -17.83
C MET A 233 -2.42 4.75 -18.66
N ASP A 234 -1.60 4.34 -19.63
CA ASP A 234 -0.95 5.28 -20.55
C ASP A 234 -1.88 5.60 -21.73
N PRO A 235 -2.07 6.89 -22.10
CA PRO A 235 -2.96 7.28 -23.19
C PRO A 235 -2.58 6.72 -24.57
N PHE A 236 -1.30 6.40 -24.80
CA PHE A 236 -0.78 5.94 -26.09
C PHE A 236 -0.54 4.42 -26.13
N LEU A 237 -0.02 3.89 -25.05
CA LEU A 237 0.37 2.48 -24.95
C LEU A 237 -0.75 1.60 -24.39
N GLY A 238 -1.75 2.20 -23.79
CA GLY A 238 -2.80 1.53 -23.05
C GLY A 238 -2.34 1.07 -21.67
N GLN A 239 -2.81 -0.07 -21.24
CA GLN A 239 -2.46 -0.61 -19.93
C GLN A 239 -1.02 -1.12 -19.90
N ILE A 240 -0.23 -0.64 -18.93
CA ILE A 240 1.10 -1.11 -18.58
C ILE A 240 1.00 -1.73 -17.19
N SER A 241 1.33 -3.02 -17.05
CA SER A 241 1.35 -3.70 -15.76
C SER A 241 2.79 -3.96 -15.34
N LEU A 242 3.18 -3.42 -14.18
CA LEU A 242 4.48 -3.64 -13.56
C LEU A 242 4.40 -4.86 -12.65
N PHE A 243 5.36 -5.76 -12.78
CA PHE A 243 5.43 -6.97 -12.00
C PHE A 243 6.83 -7.26 -11.48
N GLN A 244 6.90 -7.89 -10.32
CA GLN A 244 8.12 -8.49 -9.78
C GLN A 244 8.06 -10.00 -9.98
N VAL A 245 9.10 -10.57 -10.58
CA VAL A 245 9.27 -12.03 -10.64
C VAL A 245 9.75 -12.53 -9.28
N ARG A 246 8.94 -13.34 -8.61
CA ARG A 246 9.25 -13.90 -7.28
C ARG A 246 9.94 -15.25 -7.35
N SER A 247 9.67 -16.03 -8.40
CA SER A 247 10.37 -17.29 -8.67
C SER A 247 10.44 -17.57 -10.16
N GLY A 248 11.44 -18.33 -10.57
CA GLY A 248 11.64 -18.70 -11.96
C GLY A 248 12.04 -17.52 -12.84
N LYS A 249 11.63 -17.60 -14.08
CA LYS A 249 11.78 -16.55 -15.09
C LYS A 249 10.59 -16.53 -16.02
N VAL A 250 10.32 -15.40 -16.64
CA VAL A 250 9.31 -15.24 -17.66
C VAL A 250 9.93 -14.80 -18.98
N THR A 251 9.42 -15.35 -20.08
CA THR A 251 9.80 -14.98 -21.43
C THR A 251 8.58 -14.49 -22.21
N ARG A 252 8.85 -13.78 -23.29
CA ARG A 252 7.79 -13.42 -24.24
C ARG A 252 7.08 -14.69 -24.76
N ASP A 253 5.79 -14.57 -25.02
CA ASP A 253 4.93 -15.63 -25.58
C ASP A 253 4.78 -16.88 -24.69
N GLN A 254 5.25 -16.85 -23.44
CA GLN A 254 5.07 -17.93 -22.47
C GLN A 254 3.59 -18.04 -22.06
N ASP A 255 3.10 -19.28 -21.98
CA ASP A 255 1.77 -19.55 -21.42
C ASP A 255 1.80 -19.40 -19.89
N ILE A 256 0.90 -18.63 -19.36
CA ILE A 256 0.79 -18.31 -17.93
C ILE A 256 -0.66 -18.42 -17.49
N ILE A 257 -0.89 -18.44 -16.18
CA ILE A 257 -2.22 -18.38 -15.59
C ILE A 257 -2.36 -17.13 -14.71
N LEU A 258 -3.49 -16.45 -14.76
CA LEU A 258 -3.90 -15.47 -13.78
C LEU A 258 -4.46 -16.22 -12.58
N SER A 259 -3.67 -16.34 -11.51
CA SER A 259 -3.96 -17.20 -10.37
C SER A 259 -5.25 -16.83 -9.63
N ASN A 260 -5.63 -15.55 -9.66
CA ASN A 260 -6.83 -15.05 -8.99
C ASN A 260 -8.16 -15.58 -9.55
N ASN A 261 -8.19 -16.03 -10.82
CA ASN A 261 -9.42 -16.51 -11.44
C ASN A 261 -9.23 -17.72 -12.40
N GLY A 262 -8.04 -18.28 -12.43
CA GLY A 262 -7.73 -19.44 -13.26
C GLY A 262 -7.65 -19.19 -14.76
N LYS A 263 -7.68 -17.91 -15.21
CA LYS A 263 -7.66 -17.57 -16.63
C LYS A 263 -6.30 -17.82 -17.25
N LYS A 264 -6.24 -18.63 -18.30
CA LYS A 264 -5.03 -18.85 -19.08
C LYS A 264 -4.76 -17.64 -19.98
N LEU A 265 -3.54 -17.16 -19.93
CA LEU A 265 -3.07 -16.01 -20.68
C LEU A 265 -1.76 -16.37 -21.38
N ARG A 266 -1.40 -15.58 -22.38
CA ARG A 266 -0.09 -15.64 -23.02
C ARG A 266 0.65 -14.34 -22.74
N MET A 267 1.88 -14.44 -22.23
CA MET A 267 2.70 -13.27 -21.90
C MET A 267 2.96 -12.44 -23.15
N GLY A 268 2.68 -11.17 -23.08
CA GLY A 268 2.97 -10.21 -24.14
C GLY A 268 4.45 -9.88 -24.25
N GLN A 269 4.77 -8.82 -24.99
CA GLN A 269 6.11 -8.27 -25.03
C GLN A 269 6.47 -7.70 -23.66
N ILE A 270 7.62 -8.11 -23.14
CA ILE A 270 8.13 -7.70 -21.81
C ILE A 270 9.24 -6.65 -21.94
N TYR A 271 9.33 -5.79 -20.94
CA TYR A 271 10.22 -4.65 -20.92
C TYR A 271 10.82 -4.42 -19.53
N PHE A 272 12.01 -3.86 -19.47
CA PHE A 272 12.46 -3.09 -18.32
C PHE A 272 12.06 -1.63 -18.51
N LEU A 273 11.65 -0.94 -17.43
CA LEU A 273 11.33 0.49 -17.47
C LEU A 273 12.47 1.30 -16.85
N ARG A 274 12.92 2.32 -17.59
CA ARG A 274 13.85 3.32 -17.09
C ARG A 274 13.22 4.71 -17.25
N GLY A 275 12.50 5.13 -16.21
CA GLY A 275 11.62 6.29 -16.31
C GLY A 275 10.52 6.05 -17.34
N LYS A 276 10.47 6.86 -18.40
CA LYS A 276 9.52 6.69 -19.52
C LYS A 276 10.01 5.77 -20.63
N GLU A 277 11.29 5.40 -20.60
CA GLU A 277 11.90 4.56 -21.62
C GLU A 277 11.55 3.08 -21.37
N GLN A 278 11.14 2.39 -22.43
CA GLN A 278 10.85 0.96 -22.43
C GLN A 278 12.00 0.22 -23.12
N ILE A 279 12.74 -0.56 -22.36
CA ILE A 279 13.83 -1.36 -22.86
C ILE A 279 13.32 -2.78 -23.05
N GLN A 280 13.14 -3.18 -24.30
CA GLN A 280 12.68 -4.53 -24.63
C GLN A 280 13.70 -5.56 -24.15
N THR A 281 13.20 -6.66 -23.58
CA THR A 281 14.03 -7.80 -23.16
C THR A 281 13.38 -9.12 -23.58
N ASP A 282 14.21 -10.17 -23.64
CA ASP A 282 13.75 -11.53 -23.98
C ASP A 282 13.29 -12.30 -22.74
N ASP A 283 13.89 -12.03 -21.57
CA ASP A 283 13.54 -12.66 -20.30
C ASP A 283 13.59 -11.65 -19.15
N ILE A 284 12.83 -11.94 -18.08
CA ILE A 284 12.88 -11.27 -16.79
C ILE A 284 12.95 -12.36 -15.72
N ARG A 285 13.90 -12.24 -14.80
CA ARG A 285 14.28 -13.30 -13.86
C ARG A 285 13.82 -12.98 -12.45
N CYS A 286 13.86 -14.00 -11.59
CA CYS A 286 13.60 -13.88 -10.16
C CYS A 286 14.36 -12.70 -9.53
N GLY A 287 13.65 -11.87 -8.79
CA GLY A 287 14.12 -10.63 -8.17
C GLY A 287 13.95 -9.37 -9.03
N ASP A 288 13.86 -9.50 -10.36
CA ASP A 288 13.72 -8.37 -11.26
C ASP A 288 12.29 -7.84 -11.32
N ILE A 289 12.19 -6.53 -11.60
CA ILE A 289 10.94 -5.84 -11.89
C ILE A 289 10.85 -5.61 -13.39
N GLY A 290 9.79 -6.14 -13.98
CA GLY A 290 9.47 -5.97 -15.39
C GLY A 290 8.14 -5.28 -15.63
N ALA A 291 7.87 -5.02 -16.91
CA ALA A 291 6.61 -4.47 -17.38
C ALA A 291 6.07 -5.27 -18.57
N VAL A 292 4.77 -5.39 -18.64
CA VAL A 292 4.05 -5.93 -19.79
C VAL A 292 2.96 -4.94 -20.23
N VAL A 293 2.75 -4.80 -21.53
CA VAL A 293 1.78 -3.86 -22.10
C VAL A 293 0.58 -4.58 -22.69
N LYS A 294 -0.58 -3.90 -22.72
CA LYS A 294 -1.82 -4.33 -23.39
C LYS A 294 -2.45 -5.63 -22.85
N MET A 295 -2.11 -6.07 -21.65
CA MET A 295 -2.76 -7.21 -20.99
C MET A 295 -3.88 -6.70 -20.08
N GLN A 296 -5.08 -6.54 -20.63
CA GLN A 296 -6.22 -5.90 -19.95
C GLN A 296 -6.80 -6.72 -18.77
N ASP A 297 -6.49 -8.01 -18.71
CA ASP A 297 -6.94 -8.87 -17.62
C ASP A 297 -6.14 -8.69 -16.33
N LEU A 298 -4.93 -8.13 -16.42
CA LEU A 298 -4.07 -7.88 -15.25
C LEU A 298 -4.55 -6.64 -14.51
N PHE A 299 -4.39 -6.65 -13.20
CA PHE A 299 -4.70 -5.54 -12.30
C PHE A 299 -3.72 -5.50 -11.13
N THR A 300 -3.64 -4.37 -10.45
CA THR A 300 -2.77 -4.20 -9.27
C THR A 300 -3.20 -5.14 -8.15
N GLY A 301 -2.25 -5.93 -7.62
CA GLY A 301 -2.49 -6.94 -6.59
C GLY A 301 -2.73 -8.36 -7.12
N CYS A 302 -2.79 -8.59 -8.45
CA CYS A 302 -2.95 -9.94 -8.97
C CYS A 302 -1.63 -10.70 -9.09
N THR A 303 -1.74 -12.02 -9.11
CA THR A 303 -0.62 -12.96 -9.28
C THR A 303 -0.72 -13.66 -10.62
N ILE A 304 0.39 -13.79 -11.32
CA ILE A 304 0.55 -14.64 -12.49
C ILE A 304 1.56 -15.74 -12.20
N SER A 305 1.29 -16.95 -12.66
CA SER A 305 2.15 -18.10 -12.40
C SER A 305 2.17 -19.12 -13.54
N ASP A 306 3.03 -20.12 -13.41
CA ASP A 306 3.01 -21.33 -14.24
C ASP A 306 1.72 -22.11 -13.98
N ALA A 307 1.05 -22.54 -15.06
CA ALA A 307 -0.23 -23.25 -14.97
C ALA A 307 -0.14 -24.65 -14.32
N ALA A 308 1.04 -25.27 -14.32
CA ALA A 308 1.27 -26.56 -13.66
C ALA A 308 1.61 -26.40 -12.16
N ASN A 309 2.00 -25.21 -11.74
CA ASN A 309 2.43 -24.92 -10.38
C ASN A 309 1.82 -23.61 -9.90
N ILE A 310 0.51 -23.61 -9.72
CA ILE A 310 -0.24 -22.39 -9.37
C ILE A 310 0.09 -21.93 -7.95
N ILE A 311 0.30 -20.62 -7.80
CA ILE A 311 0.38 -19.93 -6.52
C ILE A 311 -0.34 -18.59 -6.64
N MET A 312 -1.02 -18.17 -5.59
CA MET A 312 -1.61 -16.84 -5.44
C MET A 312 -1.03 -16.17 -4.20
N TYR A 313 -0.41 -15.03 -4.41
CA TYR A 313 0.16 -14.23 -3.32
C TYR A 313 -0.92 -13.40 -2.62
N PRO A 314 -0.71 -13.03 -1.35
CA PRO A 314 -1.61 -12.14 -0.64
C PRO A 314 -1.79 -10.82 -1.37
N GLU A 315 -3.01 -10.32 -1.34
CA GLU A 315 -3.34 -9.00 -1.91
C GLU A 315 -2.67 -7.88 -1.10
N ILE A 316 -2.50 -6.72 -1.75
CA ILE A 316 -1.99 -5.53 -1.08
C ILE A 316 -3.05 -5.05 -0.08
N ASN A 317 -2.70 -5.03 1.20
CA ASN A 317 -3.61 -4.58 2.25
C ASN A 317 -3.72 -3.05 2.23
N ASN A 318 -4.70 -2.55 1.48
CA ASN A 318 -5.00 -1.13 1.38
C ASN A 318 -6.10 -0.74 2.37
N PRO A 319 -5.99 0.44 3.02
CA PRO A 319 -7.06 0.95 3.87
C PRO A 319 -8.29 1.29 3.02
N LYS A 320 -9.47 1.13 3.63
CA LYS A 320 -10.72 1.55 3.00
C LYS A 320 -10.78 3.06 2.90
N PRO A 321 -11.48 3.60 1.88
CA PRO A 321 -11.73 5.03 1.76
C PRO A 321 -12.39 5.60 3.01
N THR A 322 -11.96 6.79 3.42
CA THR A 322 -12.49 7.51 4.59
C THR A 322 -13.10 8.86 4.24
N TYR A 323 -12.80 9.38 3.06
CA TYR A 323 -13.31 10.66 2.57
C TYR A 323 -14.14 10.44 1.31
N TYR A 324 -15.36 10.98 1.29
CA TYR A 324 -16.30 10.83 0.18
C TYR A 324 -16.74 12.19 -0.35
N VAL A 325 -16.83 12.29 -1.67
CA VAL A 325 -17.36 13.44 -2.39
C VAL A 325 -18.40 12.96 -3.41
N ALA A 326 -19.53 13.66 -3.50
CA ALA A 326 -20.51 13.36 -4.54
C ALA A 326 -20.03 13.94 -5.87
N ILE A 327 -20.03 13.12 -6.92
CA ILE A 327 -19.61 13.53 -8.26
C ILE A 327 -20.77 13.44 -9.26
N ASN A 328 -20.88 14.46 -10.09
CA ASN A 328 -21.86 14.49 -11.17
C ASN A 328 -21.17 14.84 -12.47
N PRO A 329 -21.40 14.09 -13.58
CA PRO A 329 -20.86 14.46 -14.86
C PRO A 329 -21.47 15.80 -15.32
N LYS A 330 -20.63 16.70 -15.83
CA LYS A 330 -21.12 17.99 -16.37
C LYS A 330 -22.09 17.80 -17.54
N ASN A 331 -21.87 16.74 -18.35
CA ASN A 331 -22.75 16.37 -19.43
C ASN A 331 -23.47 15.07 -19.07
N LYS A 332 -24.81 15.08 -19.12
CA LYS A 332 -25.63 13.89 -18.82
C LYS A 332 -25.30 12.67 -19.69
N ASN A 333 -24.79 12.87 -20.90
CA ASN A 333 -24.40 11.79 -21.80
C ASN A 333 -23.10 11.10 -21.40
N ASP A 334 -22.38 11.62 -20.41
CA ASP A 334 -21.10 11.08 -19.96
C ASP A 334 -21.23 10.13 -18.73
N GLU A 335 -22.46 9.79 -18.26
CA GLU A 335 -22.65 8.88 -17.11
C GLU A 335 -22.02 7.50 -17.32
N ASP A 336 -22.29 6.88 -18.47
CA ASP A 336 -21.72 5.57 -18.80
C ASP A 336 -20.20 5.65 -18.93
N LYS A 337 -19.72 6.72 -19.59
CA LYS A 337 -18.29 6.98 -19.76
C LYS A 337 -17.59 7.26 -18.45
N LEU A 338 -18.24 7.94 -17.49
CA LEU A 338 -17.73 8.17 -16.14
C LEU A 338 -17.51 6.84 -15.42
N SER A 339 -18.52 5.97 -15.42
CA SER A 339 -18.42 4.66 -14.77
C SER A 339 -17.34 3.78 -15.39
N GLU A 340 -17.25 3.74 -16.72
CA GLU A 340 -16.19 2.99 -17.41
C GLU A 340 -14.80 3.52 -17.13
N SER A 341 -14.64 4.85 -17.12
CA SER A 341 -13.35 5.51 -16.85
C SER A 341 -12.89 5.29 -15.41
N LEU A 342 -13.80 5.39 -14.43
CA LEU A 342 -13.50 5.11 -13.03
C LEU A 342 -13.14 3.64 -12.80
N ASN A 343 -13.81 2.70 -13.48
CA ASN A 343 -13.43 1.28 -13.42
C ASN A 343 -12.02 1.02 -13.97
N LYS A 344 -11.61 1.75 -15.02
CA LYS A 344 -10.23 1.67 -15.55
C LYS A 344 -9.23 2.26 -14.57
N LEU A 345 -9.54 3.42 -13.97
CA LEU A 345 -8.69 4.04 -12.95
C LEU A 345 -8.59 3.18 -11.68
N ASN A 346 -9.67 2.48 -11.29
CA ASN A 346 -9.64 1.59 -10.12
C ASN A 346 -8.71 0.39 -10.30
N LYS A 347 -8.47 -0.06 -11.55
CA LYS A 347 -7.42 -1.06 -11.83
C LYS A 347 -6.01 -0.51 -11.61
N GLU A 348 -5.82 0.79 -11.80
CA GLU A 348 -4.56 1.48 -11.53
C GLU A 348 -4.39 1.71 -10.02
N ASP A 349 -5.43 2.22 -9.37
CA ASP A 349 -5.45 2.56 -7.96
C ASP A 349 -6.67 1.93 -7.26
N PRO A 350 -6.48 0.81 -6.56
CA PRO A 350 -7.55 0.14 -5.85
C PRO A 350 -7.94 0.81 -4.51
N THR A 351 -7.33 1.94 -4.14
CA THR A 351 -7.56 2.64 -2.87
C THR A 351 -8.67 3.66 -2.90
N PHE A 352 -9.26 3.89 -4.06
CA PHE A 352 -10.51 4.64 -4.17
C PHE A 352 -11.67 3.72 -4.57
N GLU A 353 -12.89 4.12 -4.30
CA GLU A 353 -14.10 3.39 -4.71
C GLU A 353 -15.17 4.31 -5.27
N LEU A 354 -16.04 3.75 -6.10
CA LEU A 354 -17.23 4.41 -6.59
C LEU A 354 -18.47 3.73 -6.02
N LEU A 355 -19.23 4.46 -5.23
CA LEU A 355 -20.50 3.99 -4.67
C LEU A 355 -21.67 4.71 -5.33
N ARG A 356 -22.69 3.97 -5.73
CA ARG A 356 -23.97 4.55 -6.12
C ARG A 356 -24.93 4.48 -4.95
N ASN A 357 -25.18 5.62 -4.34
CA ASN A 357 -26.21 5.70 -3.30
C ASN A 357 -27.59 5.72 -3.96
N ARG A 358 -28.38 4.67 -3.75
CA ARG A 358 -29.70 4.51 -4.37
C ARG A 358 -30.73 5.44 -3.76
N GLU A 359 -30.60 5.78 -2.48
CA GLU A 359 -31.53 6.65 -1.75
C GLU A 359 -31.36 8.11 -2.17
N THR A 360 -30.14 8.60 -2.20
CA THR A 360 -29.83 9.99 -2.59
C THR A 360 -29.64 10.19 -4.10
N GLN A 361 -29.60 9.11 -4.87
CA GLN A 361 -29.31 9.08 -6.30
C GLN A 361 -27.97 9.74 -6.67
N GLN A 362 -27.01 9.74 -5.73
CA GLN A 362 -25.67 10.30 -5.94
C GLN A 362 -24.65 9.21 -6.28
N PHE A 363 -23.70 9.57 -7.12
CA PHE A 363 -22.43 8.84 -7.25
C PHE A 363 -21.44 9.43 -6.24
N LEU A 364 -20.93 8.59 -5.36
CA LEU A 364 -19.96 8.97 -4.33
C LEU A 364 -18.60 8.41 -4.71
N LEU A 365 -17.62 9.30 -4.89
CA LEU A 365 -16.22 8.95 -5.03
C LEU A 365 -15.59 8.93 -3.63
N GLY A 366 -15.20 7.75 -3.17
CA GLY A 366 -14.49 7.55 -1.91
C GLY A 366 -12.98 7.49 -2.13
N GLY A 367 -12.20 8.20 -1.32
CA GLY A 367 -10.76 8.19 -1.34
C GLY A 367 -10.15 8.26 0.05
N GLN A 368 -8.83 8.27 0.14
CA GLN A 368 -8.10 8.33 1.42
C GLN A 368 -8.14 9.74 2.04
N GLY A 369 -8.35 10.77 1.22
CA GLY A 369 -8.49 12.17 1.61
C GLY A 369 -8.91 13.04 0.42
N SER A 370 -9.04 14.35 0.64
CA SER A 370 -9.48 15.28 -0.40
C SER A 370 -8.49 15.37 -1.57
N MET A 371 -7.19 15.38 -1.30
CA MET A 371 -6.16 15.43 -2.32
C MET A 371 -6.19 14.17 -3.21
N HIS A 372 -6.48 13.00 -2.64
CA HIS A 372 -6.63 11.78 -3.41
C HIS A 372 -7.81 11.86 -4.38
N THR A 373 -8.99 12.28 -3.91
CA THR A 373 -10.17 12.43 -4.77
C THR A 373 -9.96 13.48 -5.86
N ASP A 374 -9.26 14.59 -5.56
CA ASP A 374 -8.91 15.61 -6.55
C ASP A 374 -8.01 15.06 -7.66
N VAL A 375 -7.01 14.23 -7.30
CA VAL A 375 -6.13 13.57 -8.28
C VAL A 375 -6.91 12.60 -9.17
N VAL A 376 -7.86 11.82 -8.61
CA VAL A 376 -8.72 10.93 -9.41
C VAL A 376 -9.57 11.74 -10.40
N ILE A 377 -10.15 12.86 -9.95
CA ILE A 377 -10.96 13.75 -10.80
C ILE A 377 -10.10 14.40 -11.89
N GLU A 378 -8.87 14.79 -11.57
CA GLU A 378 -7.93 15.34 -12.56
C GLU A 378 -7.55 14.29 -13.62
N LYS A 379 -7.30 13.04 -13.19
CA LYS A 379 -7.06 11.92 -14.12
C LYS A 379 -8.26 11.63 -15.02
N LEU A 380 -9.50 11.70 -14.50
CA LEU A 380 -10.71 11.57 -15.31
C LEU A 380 -10.75 12.61 -16.43
N LYS A 381 -10.45 13.86 -16.10
CA LYS A 381 -10.41 14.93 -17.07
C LYS A 381 -9.30 14.77 -18.10
N ASN A 382 -8.06 14.54 -17.64
CA ASN A 382 -6.87 14.55 -18.48
C ASN A 382 -6.76 13.29 -19.37
N ASN A 383 -7.10 12.09 -18.82
CA ASN A 383 -6.91 10.84 -19.53
C ASN A 383 -8.15 10.38 -20.31
N TYR A 384 -9.35 10.76 -19.82
CA TYR A 384 -10.62 10.25 -20.38
C TYR A 384 -11.52 11.37 -20.94
N ASN A 385 -11.13 12.64 -20.75
CA ASN A 385 -11.93 13.79 -21.17
C ASN A 385 -13.36 13.73 -20.57
N VAL A 386 -13.47 13.36 -19.29
CA VAL A 386 -14.70 13.36 -18.49
C VAL A 386 -14.58 14.43 -17.43
N GLU A 387 -15.41 15.49 -17.54
CA GLU A 387 -15.47 16.54 -16.54
C GLU A 387 -16.63 16.29 -15.57
N VAL A 388 -16.36 16.43 -14.28
CA VAL A 388 -17.35 16.28 -13.20
C VAL A 388 -17.47 17.57 -12.38
N THR A 389 -18.59 17.74 -11.73
CA THR A 389 -18.77 18.67 -10.61
C THR A 389 -18.79 17.90 -9.32
N THR A 390 -18.31 18.51 -8.24
CA THR A 390 -18.27 17.90 -6.90
C THR A 390 -19.25 18.59 -5.99
N ASP A 391 -19.96 17.82 -5.18
CA ASP A 391 -20.89 18.29 -4.16
C ASP A 391 -20.66 17.51 -2.85
N GLU A 392 -21.19 17.99 -1.75
CA GLU A 392 -21.18 17.26 -0.50
C GLU A 392 -22.10 16.03 -0.57
N PRO A 393 -21.71 14.89 0.01
CA PRO A 393 -22.58 13.74 0.14
C PRO A 393 -23.83 14.08 0.93
N LYS A 394 -25.00 13.77 0.40
CA LYS A 394 -26.25 13.95 1.13
C LYS A 394 -26.35 12.93 2.24
N VAL A 395 -26.73 13.40 3.43
CA VAL A 395 -27.04 12.51 4.55
C VAL A 395 -28.35 11.79 4.25
N VAL A 396 -28.32 10.47 4.33
CA VAL A 396 -29.51 9.65 4.21
C VAL A 396 -30.31 9.77 5.51
N TYR A 397 -31.48 10.33 5.43
CA TYR A 397 -32.45 10.36 6.54
C TYR A 397 -33.45 9.23 6.34
N ARG A 398 -33.76 8.52 7.40
CA ARG A 398 -34.78 7.50 7.41
C ARG A 398 -35.92 7.94 8.35
N GLU A 399 -37.17 7.71 7.94
CA GLU A 399 -38.31 7.96 8.77
C GLU A 399 -38.76 6.69 9.48
N THR A 400 -39.35 6.85 10.65
CA THR A 400 -39.93 5.76 11.43
C THR A 400 -41.25 6.19 12.08
N ILE A 401 -42.05 5.21 12.43
CA ILE A 401 -43.29 5.43 13.17
C ILE A 401 -43.03 5.30 14.67
N LYS A 402 -43.67 6.18 15.47
CA LYS A 402 -43.53 6.16 16.95
C LYS A 402 -44.59 5.32 17.65
N GLY A 403 -45.54 4.77 16.95
CA GLY A 403 -46.67 4.06 17.53
C GLY A 403 -47.14 2.92 16.65
N LYS A 404 -48.35 2.47 16.93
CA LYS A 404 -49.03 1.45 16.12
C LYS A 404 -50.06 2.14 15.23
N THR A 405 -50.15 1.75 13.98
CA THR A 405 -51.17 2.21 13.05
C THR A 405 -51.62 1.07 12.14
N GLU A 406 -52.84 1.19 11.65
CA GLU A 406 -53.40 0.23 10.68
C GLU A 406 -53.70 0.96 9.37
N ALA A 407 -53.42 0.31 8.26
CA ALA A 407 -53.68 0.83 6.93
C ALA A 407 -54.34 -0.23 6.06
N GLU A 408 -55.32 0.19 5.27
CA GLU A 408 -55.98 -0.60 4.24
C GLU A 408 -55.34 -0.30 2.88
N GLY A 409 -54.80 -1.34 2.22
CA GLY A 409 -54.33 -1.27 0.85
C GLY A 409 -55.27 -2.02 -0.10
N LYS A 410 -55.94 -1.28 -1.01
CA LYS A 410 -56.84 -1.86 -1.98
C LYS A 410 -56.48 -1.46 -3.41
N HIS A 411 -56.09 -2.43 -4.19
CA HIS A 411 -55.81 -2.26 -5.63
C HIS A 411 -56.89 -2.94 -6.44
N LYS A 412 -57.61 -2.18 -7.25
CA LYS A 412 -58.58 -2.69 -8.19
C LYS A 412 -58.39 -2.02 -9.55
N LYS A 413 -57.92 -2.77 -10.54
CA LYS A 413 -57.73 -2.27 -11.89
C LYS A 413 -58.45 -3.21 -12.88
N GLN A 414 -59.34 -2.67 -13.68
CA GLN A 414 -60.08 -3.40 -14.69
C GLN A 414 -60.07 -2.57 -15.99
N SER A 415 -59.16 -2.90 -16.87
CA SER A 415 -59.03 -2.30 -18.19
C SER A 415 -58.86 -3.41 -19.22
N GLY A 416 -60.01 -3.87 -19.80
CA GLY A 416 -60.10 -4.81 -20.92
C GLY A 416 -59.23 -6.08 -20.78
N GLY A 417 -59.80 -7.23 -20.40
CA GLY A 417 -59.11 -8.47 -20.18
C GLY A 417 -59.06 -8.93 -18.72
N ALA A 418 -57.97 -9.57 -18.27
CA ALA A 418 -57.84 -10.03 -16.88
C ALA A 418 -57.70 -8.87 -15.91
N GLY A 419 -58.69 -8.70 -15.02
CA GLY A 419 -58.66 -7.67 -13.94
C GLY A 419 -57.60 -7.99 -12.89
N GLN A 420 -57.04 -6.95 -12.28
CA GLN A 420 -56.13 -7.05 -11.13
C GLN A 420 -56.93 -6.65 -9.86
N PHE A 421 -56.80 -7.48 -8.83
CA PHE A 421 -57.38 -7.21 -7.54
C PHE A 421 -56.46 -7.64 -6.40
N GLY A 422 -56.17 -6.74 -5.46
CA GLY A 422 -55.46 -7.04 -4.25
C GLY A 422 -56.07 -6.18 -3.11
N HIS A 423 -56.32 -6.77 -1.96
CA HIS A 423 -56.87 -6.09 -0.81
C HIS A 423 -56.24 -6.64 0.43
N VAL A 424 -55.53 -5.80 1.18
CA VAL A 424 -54.83 -6.14 2.42
C VAL A 424 -55.05 -5.12 3.51
N PHE A 425 -55.11 -5.58 4.73
CA PHE A 425 -55.08 -4.73 5.95
C PHE A 425 -53.76 -5.02 6.62
N ILE A 426 -52.97 -3.99 6.91
CA ILE A 426 -51.64 -4.11 7.49
C ILE A 426 -51.54 -3.26 8.74
N ARG A 427 -51.06 -3.85 9.81
CA ARG A 427 -50.70 -3.15 11.05
C ARG A 427 -49.21 -2.87 11.02
N PHE A 428 -48.83 -1.64 11.24
CA PHE A 428 -47.48 -1.17 11.35
C PHE A 428 -47.15 -0.83 12.80
N GLU A 429 -46.02 -1.29 13.27
CA GLU A 429 -45.51 -0.94 14.59
C GLU A 429 -43.96 -0.84 14.55
N HIS A 430 -43.43 -0.09 15.52
CA HIS A 430 -41.98 0.04 15.66
C HIS A 430 -41.35 -1.32 16.04
N CYS A 431 -40.22 -1.67 15.42
CA CYS A 431 -39.38 -2.82 15.75
C CYS A 431 -37.92 -2.40 15.89
N GLU A 432 -37.13 -3.21 16.56
CA GLU A 432 -35.70 -2.95 16.76
C GLU A 432 -34.83 -3.36 15.52
N GLU A 433 -35.38 -4.23 14.67
CA GLU A 433 -34.76 -4.61 13.40
C GLU A 433 -35.19 -3.66 12.28
N ASP A 434 -34.40 -3.62 11.21
CA ASP A 434 -34.70 -2.76 10.05
C ASP A 434 -36.07 -3.04 9.43
N PHE A 435 -36.51 -4.30 9.44
CA PHE A 435 -37.80 -4.72 8.90
C PHE A 435 -38.17 -6.13 9.37
N ILE A 436 -39.36 -6.29 9.99
CA ILE A 436 -39.95 -7.58 10.34
C ILE A 436 -41.32 -7.70 9.65
N PHE A 437 -41.53 -8.80 8.93
CA PHE A 437 -42.84 -9.13 8.35
C PHE A 437 -43.45 -10.32 9.05
N ASN A 438 -44.61 -10.11 9.70
CA ASN A 438 -45.38 -11.14 10.37
C ASN A 438 -46.77 -11.26 9.75
N GLU A 439 -47.30 -12.47 9.72
CA GLU A 439 -48.67 -12.73 9.29
C GLU A 439 -49.61 -13.00 10.48
N GLU A 440 -50.74 -12.36 10.53
CA GLU A 440 -51.80 -12.54 11.54
C GLU A 440 -53.14 -12.90 10.89
N ILE A 441 -53.12 -13.68 9.81
CA ILE A 441 -54.31 -13.97 9.03
C ILE A 441 -55.14 -15.06 9.71
N PHE A 442 -56.43 -14.73 9.94
CA PHE A 442 -57.40 -15.67 10.46
C PHE A 442 -58.31 -16.20 9.37
N GLY A 443 -58.54 -17.51 9.35
CA GLY A 443 -59.49 -18.15 8.44
C GLY A 443 -59.07 -18.25 6.99
N GLY A 444 -57.79 -18.02 6.65
CA GLY A 444 -57.21 -18.22 5.29
C GLY A 444 -57.73 -17.18 4.28
N SER A 445 -58.06 -15.97 4.70
CA SER A 445 -58.59 -14.88 3.86
C SER A 445 -57.59 -14.41 2.79
N VAL A 446 -56.28 -14.61 3.00
CA VAL A 446 -55.24 -14.41 2.03
C VAL A 446 -54.48 -15.74 1.87
N PRO A 447 -54.37 -16.32 0.71
CA PRO A 447 -53.58 -17.55 0.48
C PRO A 447 -52.09 -17.32 0.74
N LYS A 448 -51.39 -18.27 1.37
CA LYS A 448 -49.99 -18.17 1.77
C LYS A 448 -49.00 -17.87 0.63
N ASN A 449 -49.34 -18.26 -0.59
CA ASN A 449 -48.52 -17.99 -1.77
C ASN A 449 -48.43 -16.49 -2.15
N TYR A 450 -49.28 -15.64 -1.59
CA TYR A 450 -49.26 -14.18 -1.81
C TYR A 450 -48.44 -13.40 -0.75
N PHE A 451 -48.10 -14.03 0.40
CA PHE A 451 -47.34 -13.37 1.46
C PHE A 451 -45.98 -12.79 0.96
N PRO A 452 -45.17 -13.52 0.18
CA PRO A 452 -43.94 -12.97 -0.36
C PRO A 452 -44.16 -11.73 -1.25
N ALA A 453 -45.28 -11.70 -1.98
CA ALA A 453 -45.61 -10.55 -2.82
C ALA A 453 -46.02 -9.30 -2.00
N VAL A 454 -46.73 -9.51 -0.87
CA VAL A 454 -47.06 -8.42 0.07
C VAL A 454 -45.80 -7.91 0.75
N GLU A 455 -44.96 -8.81 1.27
CA GLU A 455 -43.70 -8.44 1.89
C GLU A 455 -42.79 -7.67 0.94
N LYS A 456 -42.64 -8.15 -0.30
CA LYS A 456 -41.86 -7.47 -1.35
C LYS A 456 -42.37 -6.06 -1.60
N GLY A 457 -43.68 -5.90 -1.74
CA GLY A 457 -44.31 -4.56 -1.93
C GLY A 457 -44.08 -3.62 -0.76
N LEU A 458 -44.10 -4.15 0.48
CA LEU A 458 -43.79 -3.37 1.68
C LEU A 458 -42.32 -2.94 1.74
N ARG A 459 -41.39 -3.85 1.43
CA ARG A 459 -39.95 -3.54 1.35
C ARG A 459 -39.67 -2.47 0.30
N GLU A 460 -40.28 -2.59 -0.89
CA GLU A 460 -40.17 -1.59 -1.95
C GLU A 460 -40.74 -0.23 -1.53
N ALA A 461 -41.85 -0.22 -0.79
CA ALA A 461 -42.46 1.02 -0.27
C ALA A 461 -41.62 1.68 0.84
N CYS A 462 -40.87 0.87 1.62
CA CYS A 462 -39.95 1.38 2.65
C CYS A 462 -38.66 1.98 2.06
N GLU A 463 -38.34 1.74 0.79
CA GLU A 463 -37.18 2.38 0.14
C GLU A 463 -37.37 3.87 -0.07
N HIS A 464 -38.64 4.37 -0.14
CA HIS A 464 -38.98 5.76 -0.36
C HIS A 464 -40.24 6.13 0.45
N GLY A 465 -40.02 6.72 1.62
CA GLY A 465 -41.06 7.27 2.45
C GLY A 465 -41.60 8.62 1.93
N ILE A 466 -42.48 9.27 2.73
CA ILE A 466 -43.05 10.58 2.38
C ILE A 466 -42.03 11.70 2.63
N LEU A 467 -41.22 11.58 3.66
CA LEU A 467 -40.23 12.58 4.09
C LEU A 467 -38.79 12.09 3.78
N ALA A 468 -38.54 10.79 3.95
CA ALA A 468 -37.24 10.16 3.79
C ALA A 468 -37.39 8.67 3.41
N GLY A 469 -36.29 7.95 3.23
CA GLY A 469 -36.29 6.52 2.95
C GLY A 469 -36.48 5.65 4.16
#